data_bf1860fe6fcd9166c7504eab03bccc5c
#
_entry.id   bf1860fe6fcd9166c7504eab03bccc5c
#
_cell.length_a   1.000
_cell.length_b   1.000
_cell.length_c   1.000
_cell.angle_alpha   90.00
_cell.angle_beta   90.00
_cell.angle_gamma   90.00
#
_symmetry.space_group_name_H-M   'P 1'
#
loop_
_entity.id
_entity.type
_entity.pdbx_description
1 polymer ?
#
loop_
_entity_poly.entity_id
_entity_poly.type
_entity_poly.pdbx_seq_one_letter_code
_entity_poly.pdbx_strand_id
1 'polypeptide(L)'
;MRNSILPSLAGLLFAVSVSSGTVLAQSPAPTTEQVTLAPGDSVRIVVWRKPEMSGDFIVGPDGTITHPLYRAVRVAGIPFGTAEANVRNFLARFEQDPQFVIEPLVRVAVSGEVGRPQVYAVRPETSIADAVALAGGPKETGRREKVRVLRQDASGRQRELYVNLLEPEGTAAATRVHSGDQIVVDKKRSFFRDIFMPTIGVIGSAASIYLVIDRASRP
;
A
#
# COMPACT_ATOMS: atom_id res chain seq x y z
N MET A 1 88.31 47.12 -20.16
CA MET A 1 87.13 48.00 -20.32
C MET A 1 85.97 47.08 -20.42
N ARG A 2 85.37 46.76 -19.33
CA ARG A 2 84.09 47.06 -18.70
C ARG A 2 82.93 47.19 -19.69
N ASN A 3 82.06 46.24 -19.73
CA ASN A 3 80.63 46.53 -19.82
C ASN A 3 79.85 45.36 -19.23
N SER A 4 79.10 45.66 -18.18
CA SER A 4 78.12 44.85 -17.49
C SER A 4 76.84 44.83 -18.26
N ILE A 5 76.23 43.70 -18.43
CA ILE A 5 74.83 43.54 -18.88
C ILE A 5 74.12 42.65 -17.90
N LEU A 6 73.12 43.20 -17.19
CA LEU A 6 72.17 42.49 -16.38
C LEU A 6 71.16 41.68 -17.24
N PRO A 7 70.76 40.48 -16.89
CA PRO A 7 69.63 39.85 -17.49
C PRO A 7 68.35 40.08 -16.57
N SER A 8 67.35 40.54 -17.24
CA SER A 8 66.01 40.73 -16.78
C SER A 8 65.39 39.44 -16.35
N LEU A 9 64.88 39.41 -15.12
CA LEU A 9 64.11 38.28 -14.51
C LEU A 9 62.66 38.38 -15.01
N ALA A 10 62.23 37.52 -15.96
CA ALA A 10 60.86 37.36 -16.39
C ALA A 10 60.25 36.32 -15.51
N GLY A 11 59.35 36.78 -14.58
CA GLY A 11 58.58 35.92 -13.72
C GLY A 11 57.46 35.20 -14.47
N LEU A 12 57.53 33.89 -14.51
CA LEU A 12 56.52 32.99 -15.06
C LEU A 12 55.44 32.74 -13.96
N LEU A 13 54.30 33.47 -14.04
CA LEU A 13 53.14 33.20 -13.23
C LEU A 13 52.43 31.95 -13.71
N PHE A 14 52.59 30.85 -12.97
CA PHE A 14 51.83 29.61 -13.18
C PHE A 14 50.43 29.77 -12.56
N ALA A 15 49.43 30.02 -13.37
CA ALA A 15 48.04 30.03 -12.94
C ALA A 15 47.57 28.59 -12.75
N VAL A 16 47.42 28.17 -11.49
CA VAL A 16 46.80 26.90 -11.12
C VAL A 16 45.30 27.07 -11.24
N SER A 17 44.71 26.59 -12.32
CA SER A 17 43.25 26.48 -12.49
C SER A 17 42.72 25.35 -11.63
N VAL A 18 42.13 25.67 -10.48
CA VAL A 18 41.35 24.72 -9.67
C VAL A 18 40.03 24.51 -10.37
N SER A 19 39.93 23.42 -11.15
CA SER A 19 38.64 22.94 -11.69
C SER A 19 37.82 22.39 -10.54
N SER A 20 36.88 23.18 -10.05
CA SER A 20 35.81 22.70 -9.13
C SER A 20 34.94 21.72 -9.88
N GLY A 21 35.25 20.43 -9.80
CA GLY A 21 34.40 19.36 -10.28
C GLY A 21 33.09 19.39 -9.48
N THR A 22 32.00 19.79 -10.13
CA THR A 22 30.64 19.65 -9.58
C THR A 22 30.38 18.16 -9.47
N VAL A 23 30.46 17.62 -8.26
CA VAL A 23 29.96 16.29 -7.94
C VAL A 23 28.47 16.35 -8.11
N LEU A 24 27.95 15.85 -9.24
CA LEU A 24 26.55 15.56 -9.41
C LEU A 24 26.20 14.51 -8.35
N ALA A 25 25.54 14.95 -7.27
CA ALA A 25 24.93 14.04 -6.32
C ALA A 25 23.98 13.14 -7.10
N GLN A 26 24.37 11.90 -7.31
CA GLN A 26 23.48 10.87 -7.82
C GLN A 26 22.33 10.78 -6.82
N SER A 27 21.14 11.22 -7.25
CA SER A 27 19.91 10.96 -6.53
C SER A 27 19.87 9.46 -6.23
N PRO A 28 19.68 9.02 -4.98
CA PRO A 28 19.56 7.60 -4.70
C PRO A 28 18.47 7.04 -5.61
N ALA A 29 18.81 6.03 -6.39
CA ALA A 29 17.82 5.29 -7.19
C ALA A 29 16.67 4.91 -6.25
N PRO A 30 15.40 5.02 -6.66
CA PRO A 30 14.30 4.64 -5.83
C PRO A 30 14.57 3.21 -5.36
N THR A 31 14.71 3.03 -4.06
CA THR A 31 14.84 1.70 -3.43
C THR A 31 13.61 0.94 -3.88
N THR A 32 13.76 0.03 -4.82
CA THR A 32 12.70 -0.90 -5.21
C THR A 32 12.33 -1.61 -3.93
N GLU A 33 11.21 -1.22 -3.34
CA GLU A 33 10.69 -1.84 -2.13
C GLU A 33 10.54 -3.33 -2.46
N GLN A 34 11.44 -4.13 -1.91
CA GLN A 34 11.51 -5.55 -2.24
C GLN A 34 10.25 -6.20 -1.69
N VAL A 35 9.36 -6.58 -2.59
CA VAL A 35 8.15 -7.29 -2.25
C VAL A 35 8.51 -8.53 -1.47
N THR A 36 7.96 -8.67 -0.26
CA THR A 36 8.11 -9.83 0.60
C THR A 36 6.72 -10.34 0.93
N LEU A 37 6.47 -11.60 0.64
CA LEU A 37 5.20 -12.24 0.96
C LEU A 37 5.14 -12.64 2.44
N ALA A 38 3.94 -12.57 3.00
CA ALA A 38 3.62 -13.03 4.35
C ALA A 38 2.75 -14.31 4.30
N PRO A 39 2.69 -15.09 5.38
CA PRO A 39 1.73 -16.17 5.51
C PRO A 39 0.29 -15.65 5.31
N GLY A 40 -0.49 -16.37 4.49
CA GLY A 40 -1.84 -15.99 4.09
C GLY A 40 -1.93 -15.15 2.82
N ASP A 41 -0.83 -14.64 2.28
CA ASP A 41 -0.77 -14.12 0.93
C ASP A 41 -0.89 -15.25 -0.10
N SER A 42 -0.88 -14.91 -1.39
CA SER A 42 -0.94 -15.89 -2.46
C SER A 42 0.17 -15.64 -3.48
N VAL A 43 0.51 -16.71 -4.20
CA VAL A 43 1.43 -16.66 -5.34
C VAL A 43 0.70 -17.25 -6.53
N ARG A 44 0.63 -16.50 -7.63
CA ARG A 44 0.19 -17.03 -8.92
C ARG A 44 1.38 -17.58 -9.65
N ILE A 45 1.33 -18.85 -10.04
CA ILE A 45 2.35 -19.51 -10.85
C ILE A 45 1.67 -20.02 -12.11
N VAL A 46 2.23 -19.67 -13.28
CA VAL A 46 1.79 -20.19 -14.58
C VAL A 46 2.97 -20.87 -15.23
N VAL A 47 2.92 -22.19 -15.34
CA VAL A 47 3.96 -23.02 -15.97
C VAL A 47 3.53 -23.36 -17.39
N TRP A 48 4.40 -23.12 -18.36
CA TRP A 48 4.11 -23.39 -19.76
C TRP A 48 3.78 -24.85 -19.98
N ARG A 49 2.63 -25.12 -20.64
CA ARG A 49 2.13 -26.48 -20.97
C ARG A 49 1.94 -27.43 -19.77
N LYS A 50 1.89 -26.91 -18.54
CA LYS A 50 1.65 -27.70 -17.33
C LYS A 50 0.56 -27.08 -16.46
N PRO A 51 -0.71 -27.22 -16.88
CA PRO A 51 -1.84 -26.62 -16.14
C PRO A 51 -1.96 -27.21 -14.72
N GLU A 52 -1.55 -28.46 -14.49
CA GLU A 52 -1.54 -29.12 -13.20
C GLU A 52 -0.56 -28.51 -12.20
N MET A 53 0.45 -27.78 -12.70
CA MET A 53 1.43 -27.03 -11.90
C MET A 53 1.13 -25.52 -11.88
N SER A 54 0.05 -25.09 -12.51
CA SER A 54 -0.33 -23.67 -12.63
C SER A 54 -1.53 -23.36 -11.74
N GLY A 55 -1.58 -22.13 -11.19
CA GLY A 55 -2.70 -21.70 -10.38
C GLY A 55 -2.33 -20.60 -9.38
N ASP A 56 -3.31 -20.26 -8.56
CA ASP A 56 -3.13 -19.35 -7.42
C ASP A 56 -2.94 -20.20 -6.15
N PHE A 57 -1.79 -20.05 -5.50
CA PHE A 57 -1.41 -20.87 -4.34
C PHE A 57 -1.30 -19.99 -3.10
N ILE A 58 -1.94 -20.41 -2.02
CA ILE A 58 -1.87 -19.72 -0.73
C ILE A 58 -0.54 -20.05 -0.05
N VAL A 59 0.07 -19.04 0.56
CA VAL A 59 1.26 -19.18 1.40
C VAL A 59 0.83 -19.68 2.79
N GLY A 60 1.34 -20.82 3.17
CA GLY A 60 1.07 -21.45 4.46
C GLY A 60 1.71 -20.73 5.65
N PRO A 61 1.34 -21.09 6.88
CA PRO A 61 1.90 -20.49 8.09
C PRO A 61 3.40 -20.76 8.26
N ASP A 62 3.93 -21.80 7.63
CA ASP A 62 5.36 -22.14 7.59
C ASP A 62 6.14 -21.35 6.52
N GLY A 63 5.44 -20.49 5.75
CA GLY A 63 6.02 -19.70 4.67
C GLY A 63 6.22 -20.48 3.36
N THR A 64 5.69 -21.69 3.24
CA THR A 64 5.74 -22.50 2.02
C THR A 64 4.43 -22.41 1.24
N ILE A 65 4.46 -22.82 -0.03
CA ILE A 65 3.25 -22.90 -0.86
C ILE A 65 2.36 -24.03 -0.39
N THR A 66 1.09 -23.75 -0.09
CA THR A 66 0.09 -24.74 0.34
C THR A 66 -0.47 -25.50 -0.88
N HIS A 67 0.32 -26.43 -1.41
CA HIS A 67 -0.10 -27.29 -2.52
C HIS A 67 0.70 -28.60 -2.50
N PRO A 68 0.11 -29.77 -2.80
CA PRO A 68 0.80 -31.06 -2.73
C PRO A 68 2.12 -31.12 -3.49
N LEU A 69 2.22 -30.47 -4.66
CA LEU A 69 3.44 -30.47 -5.46
C LEU A 69 4.49 -29.46 -4.95
N TYR A 70 4.07 -28.28 -4.42
CA TYR A 70 4.96 -27.20 -4.02
C TYR A 70 5.28 -27.12 -2.53
N ARG A 71 4.90 -28.11 -1.71
CA ARG A 71 5.01 -28.10 -0.24
C ARG A 71 6.38 -27.74 0.32
N ALA A 72 7.44 -28.01 -0.43
CA ALA A 72 8.81 -27.73 -0.01
C ALA A 72 9.35 -26.38 -0.51
N VAL A 73 8.54 -25.58 -1.20
CA VAL A 73 8.98 -24.32 -1.79
C VAL A 73 8.65 -23.16 -0.86
N ARG A 74 9.67 -22.60 -0.22
CA ARG A 74 9.54 -21.41 0.62
C ARG A 74 9.45 -20.14 -0.23
N VAL A 75 8.45 -19.32 0.06
CA VAL A 75 8.19 -18.05 -0.66
C VAL A 75 7.95 -16.86 0.27
N ALA A 76 7.59 -17.07 1.55
CA ALA A 76 7.36 -16.01 2.51
C ALA A 76 8.61 -15.69 3.34
N GLY A 77 8.69 -14.41 3.78
CA GLY A 77 9.76 -13.91 4.63
C GLY A 77 11.11 -13.78 3.92
N ILE A 78 11.11 -13.83 2.59
CA ILE A 78 12.30 -13.69 1.73
C ILE A 78 11.99 -12.71 0.58
N PRO A 79 13.00 -12.05 -0.01
CA PRO A 79 12.83 -11.24 -1.21
C PRO A 79 12.18 -12.04 -2.34
N PHE A 80 11.25 -11.42 -3.08
CA PHE A 80 10.48 -12.11 -4.11
C PHE A 80 11.35 -12.77 -5.20
N GLY A 81 12.47 -12.14 -5.59
CA GLY A 81 13.44 -12.75 -6.52
C GLY A 81 14.04 -14.06 -5.99
N THR A 82 14.22 -14.18 -4.67
CA THR A 82 14.66 -15.44 -4.04
C THR A 82 13.54 -16.49 -4.07
N ALA A 83 12.29 -16.07 -3.85
CA ALA A 83 11.12 -16.95 -3.97
C ALA A 83 10.98 -17.48 -5.40
N GLU A 84 11.16 -16.63 -6.42
CA GLU A 84 11.20 -17.03 -7.84
C GLU A 84 12.29 -18.08 -8.09
N ALA A 85 13.50 -17.84 -7.58
CA ALA A 85 14.61 -18.80 -7.72
C ALA A 85 14.28 -20.17 -7.07
N ASN A 86 13.63 -20.16 -5.91
CA ASN A 86 13.20 -21.39 -5.24
C ASN A 86 12.17 -22.17 -6.07
N VAL A 87 11.21 -21.47 -6.68
CA VAL A 87 10.23 -22.08 -7.60
C VAL A 87 10.94 -22.64 -8.83
N ARG A 88 11.86 -21.89 -9.44
CA ARG A 88 12.65 -22.34 -10.58
C ARG A 88 13.42 -23.62 -10.27
N ASN A 89 14.13 -23.65 -9.14
CA ASN A 89 14.90 -24.80 -8.69
C ASN A 89 14.00 -26.02 -8.42
N PHE A 90 12.80 -25.80 -7.95
CA PHE A 90 11.82 -26.85 -7.76
C PHE A 90 11.34 -27.43 -9.11
N LEU A 91 10.94 -26.55 -10.05
CA LEU A 91 10.47 -26.93 -11.38
C LEU A 91 11.57 -27.63 -12.21
N ALA A 92 12.83 -27.23 -12.03
CA ALA A 92 13.99 -27.86 -12.67
C ALA A 92 14.16 -29.35 -12.38
N ARG A 93 13.50 -29.88 -11.34
CA ARG A 93 13.46 -31.33 -11.07
C ARG A 93 12.59 -32.09 -12.06
N PHE A 94 11.66 -31.41 -12.73
CA PHE A 94 10.71 -31.99 -13.67
C PHE A 94 11.00 -31.63 -15.12
N GLU A 95 11.75 -30.54 -15.37
CA GLU A 95 12.09 -30.05 -16.70
C GLU A 95 13.39 -29.26 -16.66
N GLN A 96 14.31 -29.50 -17.62
CA GLN A 96 15.64 -28.89 -17.62
C GLN A 96 15.65 -27.36 -17.70
N ASP A 97 14.69 -26.77 -18.41
CA ASP A 97 14.55 -25.30 -18.56
C ASP A 97 13.07 -24.90 -18.41
N PRO A 98 12.57 -24.83 -17.18
CA PRO A 98 11.16 -24.57 -16.95
C PRO A 98 10.79 -23.15 -17.35
N GLN A 99 9.85 -23.02 -18.28
CA GLN A 99 9.27 -21.73 -18.68
C GLN A 99 8.04 -21.45 -17.80
N PHE A 100 8.11 -20.43 -16.97
CA PHE A 100 7.03 -20.06 -16.04
C PHE A 100 7.01 -18.55 -15.75
N VAL A 101 5.87 -18.08 -15.29
CA VAL A 101 5.67 -16.74 -14.73
C VAL A 101 5.22 -16.92 -13.28
N ILE A 102 5.75 -16.08 -12.39
CA ILE A 102 5.36 -16.02 -10.98
C ILE A 102 4.97 -14.58 -10.64
N GLU A 103 3.81 -14.41 -9.99
CA GLU A 103 3.31 -13.11 -9.55
C GLU A 103 2.97 -13.15 -8.06
N PRO A 104 3.44 -12.18 -7.26
CA PRO A 104 3.02 -12.05 -5.87
C PRO A 104 1.62 -11.45 -5.79
N LEU A 105 0.78 -11.99 -4.90
CA LEU A 105 -0.55 -11.47 -4.61
C LEU A 105 -0.65 -11.26 -3.10
N VAL A 106 -0.68 -9.99 -2.69
CA VAL A 106 -0.83 -9.61 -1.27
C VAL A 106 -2.30 -9.59 -0.88
N ARG A 107 -2.57 -9.99 0.35
CA ARG A 107 -3.91 -10.03 0.91
C ARG A 107 -4.29 -8.69 1.53
N VAL A 108 -5.41 -8.11 1.07
CA VAL A 108 -5.95 -6.82 1.53
C VAL A 108 -7.42 -6.99 1.90
N ALA A 109 -7.81 -6.56 3.09
CA ALA A 109 -9.20 -6.54 3.51
C ALA A 109 -9.82 -5.16 3.20
N VAL A 110 -10.89 -5.14 2.41
CA VAL A 110 -11.67 -3.91 2.15
C VAL A 110 -13.03 -4.04 2.83
N SER A 111 -13.38 -3.09 3.68
CA SER A 111 -14.56 -3.15 4.54
C SER A 111 -15.25 -1.79 4.71
N GLY A 112 -16.40 -1.79 5.38
CA GLY A 112 -17.22 -0.59 5.61
C GLY A 112 -18.18 -0.29 4.47
N GLU A 113 -18.37 0.98 4.15
CA GLU A 113 -19.32 1.47 3.15
C GLU A 113 -18.78 1.34 1.71
N VAL A 114 -18.53 0.10 1.30
CA VAL A 114 -18.12 -0.27 -0.07
C VAL A 114 -19.12 -1.23 -0.70
N GLY A 115 -19.07 -1.39 -2.01
CA GLY A 115 -20.00 -2.25 -2.75
C GLY A 115 -19.91 -3.71 -2.32
N ARG A 116 -18.71 -4.27 -2.21
CA ARG A 116 -18.44 -5.68 -1.89
C ARG A 116 -17.32 -5.77 -0.84
N PRO A 117 -17.66 -5.71 0.45
CA PRO A 117 -16.68 -5.86 1.53
C PRO A 117 -16.22 -7.32 1.59
N GLN A 118 -14.92 -7.53 1.39
CA GLN A 118 -14.26 -8.85 1.48
C GLN A 118 -12.73 -8.71 1.49
N VAL A 119 -12.04 -9.84 1.58
CA VAL A 119 -10.59 -9.93 1.41
C VAL A 119 -10.28 -10.15 -0.07
N TYR A 120 -9.36 -9.35 -0.60
CA TYR A 120 -8.88 -9.42 -1.98
C TYR A 120 -7.42 -9.84 -2.00
N ALA A 121 -7.07 -10.69 -2.97
CA ALA A 121 -5.70 -10.96 -3.34
C ALA A 121 -5.36 -10.06 -4.55
N VAL A 122 -4.46 -9.11 -4.35
CA VAL A 122 -4.11 -8.10 -5.35
C VAL A 122 -2.59 -8.00 -5.51
N ARG A 123 -2.14 -7.46 -6.63
CA ARG A 123 -0.72 -7.22 -6.85
C ARG A 123 -0.20 -6.12 -5.91
N PRO A 124 1.07 -6.18 -5.45
CA PRO A 124 1.65 -5.16 -4.58
C PRO A 124 1.65 -3.75 -5.18
N GLU A 125 1.65 -3.65 -6.53
CA GLU A 125 1.61 -2.37 -7.23
C GLU A 125 0.23 -1.71 -7.23
N THR A 126 -0.81 -2.43 -6.79
CA THR A 126 -2.18 -1.92 -6.70
C THR A 126 -2.24 -0.75 -5.72
N SER A 127 -2.87 0.35 -6.12
CA SER A 127 -3.10 1.49 -5.22
C SER A 127 -4.26 1.23 -4.26
N ILE A 128 -4.32 2.01 -3.18
CA ILE A 128 -5.48 1.98 -2.26
C ILE A 128 -6.77 2.35 -3.00
N ALA A 129 -6.70 3.29 -3.95
CA ALA A 129 -7.85 3.69 -4.77
C ALA A 129 -8.35 2.53 -5.63
N ASP A 130 -7.43 1.81 -6.30
CA ASP A 130 -7.77 0.64 -7.11
C ASP A 130 -8.34 -0.50 -6.29
N ALA A 131 -7.78 -0.75 -5.10
CA ALA A 131 -8.28 -1.77 -4.18
C ALA A 131 -9.74 -1.48 -3.75
N VAL A 132 -10.06 -0.21 -3.46
CA VAL A 132 -11.43 0.21 -3.16
C VAL A 132 -12.33 0.10 -4.39
N ALA A 133 -11.83 0.44 -5.59
CA ALA A 133 -12.57 0.29 -6.84
C ALA A 133 -12.90 -1.19 -7.14
N LEU A 134 -11.96 -2.13 -6.91
CA LEU A 134 -12.19 -3.57 -7.00
C LEU A 134 -13.31 -4.04 -6.05
N ALA A 135 -13.43 -3.40 -4.88
CA ALA A 135 -14.53 -3.65 -3.93
C ALA A 135 -15.87 -3.01 -4.34
N GLY A 136 -15.99 -2.53 -5.58
CA GLY A 136 -17.20 -1.90 -6.10
C GLY A 136 -17.34 -0.43 -5.72
N GLY A 137 -16.24 0.21 -5.30
CA GLY A 137 -16.18 1.61 -4.92
C GLY A 137 -16.91 1.94 -3.60
N PRO A 138 -16.76 3.19 -3.11
CA PRO A 138 -17.48 3.67 -1.94
C PRO A 138 -18.98 3.85 -2.26
N LYS A 139 -19.86 3.40 -1.36
CA LYS A 139 -21.30 3.69 -1.42
C LYS A 139 -21.56 5.20 -1.26
N GLU A 140 -22.76 5.66 -1.56
CA GLU A 140 -23.16 7.07 -1.36
C GLU A 140 -23.02 7.52 0.09
N THR A 141 -23.25 6.61 1.04
CA THR A 141 -23.10 6.81 2.48
C THR A 141 -21.65 6.74 2.95
N GLY A 142 -20.72 6.31 2.09
CA GLY A 142 -19.31 6.15 2.41
C GLY A 142 -18.55 7.49 2.41
N ARG A 143 -17.67 7.65 3.38
CA ARG A 143 -16.80 8.83 3.51
C ARG A 143 -15.58 8.68 2.60
N ARG A 144 -15.60 9.39 1.47
CA ARG A 144 -14.56 9.31 0.43
C ARG A 144 -13.32 10.17 0.74
N GLU A 145 -13.51 11.23 1.52
CA GLU A 145 -12.48 12.22 1.84
C GLU A 145 -11.46 11.69 2.88
N LYS A 146 -11.84 10.67 3.63
CA LYS A 146 -11.03 10.12 4.72
C LYS A 146 -11.26 8.63 4.86
N VAL A 147 -10.59 7.86 4.00
CA VAL A 147 -10.55 6.40 4.09
C VAL A 147 -9.41 6.01 5.00
N ARG A 148 -9.67 5.11 5.95
CA ARG A 148 -8.66 4.60 6.89
C ARG A 148 -7.99 3.38 6.32
N VAL A 149 -6.67 3.35 6.40
CA VAL A 149 -5.86 2.18 6.09
C VAL A 149 -5.11 1.77 7.35
N LEU A 150 -5.44 0.61 7.88
CA LEU A 150 -4.78 0.04 9.04
C LEU A 150 -3.70 -0.92 8.53
N ARG A 151 -2.45 -0.58 8.78
CA ARG A 151 -1.27 -1.31 8.34
C ARG A 151 -0.43 -1.73 9.53
N GLN A 152 0.05 -2.97 9.54
CA GLN A 152 1.04 -3.40 10.53
C GLN A 152 2.45 -3.08 10.03
N ASP A 153 3.26 -2.49 10.90
CA ASP A 153 4.69 -2.32 10.63
C ASP A 153 5.48 -3.61 10.94
N ALA A 154 6.76 -3.63 10.57
CA ALA A 154 7.64 -4.78 10.80
C ALA A 154 7.79 -5.17 12.29
N SER A 155 7.43 -4.26 13.22
CA SER A 155 7.41 -4.53 14.66
C SER A 155 6.07 -5.07 15.17
N GLY A 156 5.10 -5.29 14.28
CA GLY A 156 3.74 -5.72 14.62
C GLY A 156 2.84 -4.62 15.15
N ARG A 157 3.30 -3.36 15.19
CA ARG A 157 2.48 -2.22 15.62
C ARG A 157 1.56 -1.79 14.49
N GLN A 158 0.31 -1.54 14.83
CA GLN A 158 -0.67 -1.03 13.89
C GLN A 158 -0.47 0.48 13.67
N ARG A 159 -0.35 0.89 12.42
CA ARG A 159 -0.36 2.28 11.98
C ARG A 159 -1.64 2.57 11.24
N GLU A 160 -2.20 3.75 11.49
CA GLU A 160 -3.37 4.24 10.79
C GLU A 160 -2.94 5.32 9.80
N LEU A 161 -3.25 5.10 8.53
CA LEU A 161 -3.06 6.04 7.44
C LEU A 161 -4.43 6.53 6.97
N TYR A 162 -4.50 7.78 6.54
CA TYR A 162 -5.70 8.35 5.96
C TYR A 162 -5.44 8.72 4.51
N VAL A 163 -6.33 8.32 3.62
CA VAL A 163 -6.24 8.61 2.19
C VAL A 163 -7.54 9.25 1.70
N ASN A 164 -7.40 10.17 0.75
CA ASN A 164 -8.52 10.86 0.12
C ASN A 164 -8.79 10.26 -1.26
N LEU A 165 -9.98 9.72 -1.50
CA LEU A 165 -10.37 9.12 -2.78
C LEU A 165 -10.92 10.15 -3.78
N LEU A 166 -11.13 11.41 -3.36
CA LEU A 166 -11.63 12.46 -4.24
C LEU A 166 -10.54 13.13 -5.07
N GLU A 167 -9.28 12.90 -4.71
CA GLU A 167 -8.12 13.46 -5.41
C GLU A 167 -7.54 12.42 -6.37
N PRO A 168 -7.71 12.58 -7.71
CA PRO A 168 -7.26 11.58 -8.69
C PRO A 168 -5.75 11.29 -8.64
N GLU A 169 -4.93 12.29 -8.31
CA GLU A 169 -3.48 12.19 -8.19
C GLU A 169 -3.00 12.32 -6.73
N GLY A 170 -3.92 12.15 -5.78
CA GLY A 170 -3.66 12.32 -4.36
C GLY A 170 -3.03 11.08 -3.70
N THR A 171 -2.97 11.14 -2.37
CA THR A 171 -2.35 10.10 -1.53
C THR A 171 -2.94 8.70 -1.76
N ALA A 172 -4.25 8.59 -2.08
CA ALA A 172 -4.91 7.31 -2.34
C ALA A 172 -4.38 6.61 -3.60
N ALA A 173 -4.10 7.36 -4.66
CA ALA A 173 -3.55 6.84 -5.91
C ALA A 173 -2.05 6.54 -5.79
N ALA A 174 -1.33 7.36 -5.00
CA ALA A 174 0.11 7.20 -4.79
C ALA A 174 0.46 6.09 -3.77
N THR A 175 -0.43 5.80 -2.81
CA THR A 175 -0.18 4.80 -1.77
C THR A 175 -0.50 3.40 -2.28
N ARG A 176 0.52 2.53 -2.30
CA ARG A 176 0.37 1.11 -2.68
C ARG A 176 -0.10 0.28 -1.50
N VAL A 177 -0.77 -0.82 -1.80
CA VAL A 177 -1.20 -1.78 -0.79
C VAL A 177 -0.02 -2.62 -0.29
N HIS A 178 -0.12 -3.07 0.97
CA HIS A 178 0.80 -4.03 1.57
C HIS A 178 0.04 -5.24 2.09
N SER A 179 0.76 -6.35 2.26
CA SER A 179 0.18 -7.55 2.87
C SER A 179 -0.43 -7.26 4.24
N GLY A 180 -1.66 -7.70 4.43
CA GLY A 180 -2.41 -7.52 5.68
C GLY A 180 -3.06 -6.15 5.87
N ASP A 181 -3.00 -5.24 4.89
CA ASP A 181 -3.70 -3.96 4.96
C ASP A 181 -5.21 -4.17 5.15
N GLN A 182 -5.79 -3.33 6.03
CA GLN A 182 -7.24 -3.23 6.19
C GLN A 182 -7.68 -1.84 5.77
N ILE A 183 -8.41 -1.76 4.67
CA ILE A 183 -8.96 -0.53 4.10
C ILE A 183 -10.40 -0.40 4.58
N VAL A 184 -10.70 0.64 5.34
CA VAL A 184 -12.01 0.87 5.95
C VAL A 184 -12.60 2.17 5.43
N VAL A 185 -13.72 2.06 4.71
CA VAL A 185 -14.50 3.22 4.28
C VAL A 185 -15.60 3.46 5.31
N ASP A 186 -15.39 4.47 6.16
CA ASP A 186 -16.35 4.84 7.20
C ASP A 186 -17.61 5.47 6.61
N LYS A 187 -18.71 5.42 7.36
CA LYS A 187 -19.95 6.10 7.02
C LYS A 187 -19.82 7.62 7.18
N LYS A 188 -20.40 8.39 6.27
CA LYS A 188 -20.56 9.84 6.44
C LYS A 188 -21.42 10.11 7.67
N ARG A 189 -20.94 10.94 8.57
CA ARG A 189 -21.76 11.43 9.67
C ARG A 189 -22.76 12.44 9.12
N SER A 190 -24.04 12.18 9.25
CA SER A 190 -25.10 13.11 8.92
C SER A 190 -25.40 13.94 10.16
N PHE A 191 -24.87 15.18 10.20
CA PHE A 191 -25.12 16.13 11.29
C PHE A 191 -26.63 16.29 11.58
N PHE A 192 -27.44 16.30 10.54
CA PHE A 192 -28.90 16.46 10.64
C PHE A 192 -29.57 15.27 11.32
N ARG A 193 -29.11 14.05 11.01
CA ARG A 193 -29.73 12.81 11.53
C ARG A 193 -29.23 12.46 12.93
N ASP A 194 -27.96 12.73 13.20
CA ASP A 194 -27.30 12.28 14.43
C ASP A 194 -27.44 13.29 15.57
N ILE A 195 -27.65 14.57 15.28
CA ILE A 195 -27.73 15.65 16.28
C ILE A 195 -29.10 16.34 16.28
N PHE A 196 -29.68 16.64 15.12
CA PHE A 196 -30.91 17.45 15.05
C PHE A 196 -32.17 16.64 15.37
N MET A 197 -32.27 15.39 14.90
CA MET A 197 -33.45 14.55 15.19
C MET A 197 -33.68 14.24 16.69
N PRO A 198 -32.66 13.88 17.49
CA PRO A 198 -32.82 13.68 18.91
C PRO A 198 -33.30 14.94 19.67
N THR A 199 -32.79 16.11 19.27
CA THR A 199 -33.16 17.39 19.94
C THR A 199 -34.58 17.81 19.66
N ILE A 200 -35.12 17.59 18.46
CA ILE A 200 -36.53 17.85 18.15
C ILE A 200 -37.47 16.96 19.00
N GLY A 201 -37.12 15.71 19.20
CA GLY A 201 -37.86 14.77 20.02
C GLY A 201 -37.95 15.23 21.48
N VAL A 202 -36.89 15.74 22.06
CA VAL A 202 -36.82 16.24 23.44
C VAL A 202 -37.65 17.53 23.59
N ILE A 203 -37.57 18.45 22.65
CA ILE A 203 -38.32 19.72 22.66
C ILE A 203 -39.84 19.43 22.50
N GLY A 204 -40.22 18.50 21.60
CA GLY A 204 -41.61 18.09 21.42
C GLY A 204 -42.21 17.46 22.67
N SER A 205 -41.45 16.62 23.37
CA SER A 205 -41.84 16.00 24.62
C SER A 205 -42.04 17.01 25.73
N ALA A 206 -41.14 17.98 25.88
CA ALA A 206 -41.24 19.04 26.90
C ALA A 206 -42.47 19.94 26.65
N ALA A 207 -42.73 20.32 25.39
CA ALA A 207 -43.91 21.10 25.03
C ALA A 207 -45.22 20.36 25.30
N SER A 208 -45.27 19.05 25.06
CA SER A 208 -46.44 18.22 25.36
C SER A 208 -46.71 18.13 26.85
N ILE A 209 -45.66 17.96 27.68
CA ILE A 209 -45.77 17.92 29.14
C ILE A 209 -46.25 19.27 29.67
N TYR A 210 -45.73 20.39 29.17
CA TYR A 210 -46.15 21.73 29.56
C TYR A 210 -47.63 21.99 29.27
N LEU A 211 -48.12 21.61 28.08
CA LEU A 211 -49.54 21.73 27.70
C LEU A 211 -50.48 20.90 28.59
N VAL A 212 -50.07 19.70 29.00
CA VAL A 212 -50.85 18.84 29.91
C VAL A 212 -50.90 19.47 31.30
N ILE A 213 -49.82 20.01 31.83
CA ILE A 213 -49.76 20.67 33.14
C ILE A 213 -50.62 21.96 33.13
N ASP A 214 -50.54 22.81 32.09
CA ASP A 214 -51.31 24.02 31.96
C ASP A 214 -52.83 23.71 31.90
N ARG A 215 -53.19 22.65 31.21
CA ARG A 215 -54.61 22.22 31.14
C ARG A 215 -55.15 21.63 32.45
N ALA A 216 -54.31 20.98 33.24
CA ALA A 216 -54.70 20.40 34.54
C ALA A 216 -54.72 21.45 35.66
N SER A 217 -54.10 22.58 35.50
CA SER A 217 -54.03 23.70 36.48
C SER A 217 -55.08 24.79 36.27
N ARG A 218 -55.94 24.69 35.25
CA ARG A 218 -57.07 25.62 35.05
C ARG A 218 -58.33 25.04 35.72
N PRO A 219 -58.94 25.75 36.73
CA PRO A 219 -60.11 25.34 37.43
C PRO A 219 -61.35 25.33 36.54
#